data_73ecbaecb26253d8dce4ebe27af42512
#
_entry.id   73ecbaecb26253d8dce4ebe27af42512
#
_cell.length_a   1.000
_cell.length_b   1.000
_cell.length_c   1.000
_cell.angle_alpha   90.00
_cell.angle_beta   90.00
_cell.angle_gamma   90.00
#
_symmetry.space_group_name_H-M   'P 1'
#
loop_
_entity.id
_entity.type
_entity.pdbx_description
1 polymer ?
#
loop_
_entity_poly.entity_id
_entity_poly.type
_entity_poly.pdbx_seq_one_letter_code
_entity_poly.pdbx_strand_id
1 'polypeptide(L)'
;LKEVDKFALTNAIYNMDAAYRKFFREHAGYPKFKSKHDNHKTYTTNFTNGNIAVDFETGTIKLPKLRNIKAKLHRKFIGKIKSATISQVPSGKYYVSILVETEHISLPEKEGCIGLDLGIKNLCITSAGKKYDNQKTLTKQERKLKKLQRQLAHKEKRSKNYYKAKKKIASCHEKIRNTRKDYLHKVSHEIISENQVIVSEN
;
A
#
# COMPACT_ATOMS: atom_id res chain seq x y z
N LEU A 1 24.65 -12.59 11.43
CA LEU A 1 24.24 -11.16 11.46
C LEU A 1 24.89 -10.33 10.33
N LYS A 2 26.06 -10.70 9.80
CA LYS A 2 26.70 -9.94 8.71
C LYS A 2 25.92 -9.95 7.38
N GLU A 3 25.04 -10.92 7.15
CA GLU A 3 24.23 -11.07 5.94
C GLU A 3 22.95 -10.24 5.98
N VAL A 4 22.47 -9.88 7.16
CA VAL A 4 21.21 -9.17 7.36
C VAL A 4 21.49 -7.66 7.56
N ASP A 5 20.57 -6.83 7.08
CA ASP A 5 20.63 -5.40 7.31
C ASP A 5 20.41 -5.07 8.80
N LYS A 6 21.39 -4.39 9.38
CA LYS A 6 21.40 -3.95 10.78
C LYS A 6 20.12 -3.16 11.14
N PHE A 7 19.71 -2.22 10.29
CA PHE A 7 18.55 -1.38 10.56
C PHE A 7 17.23 -2.15 10.47
N ALA A 8 17.15 -3.20 9.65
CA ALA A 8 15.99 -4.07 9.63
C ALA A 8 15.77 -4.77 10.97
N LEU A 9 16.85 -5.21 11.62
CA LEU A 9 16.80 -5.81 12.96
C LEU A 9 16.44 -4.77 14.04
N THR A 10 17.08 -3.62 14.02
CA THR A 10 16.80 -2.53 14.99
C THR A 10 15.35 -2.07 14.89
N ASN A 11 14.83 -1.86 13.68
CA ASN A 11 13.42 -1.47 13.48
C ASN A 11 12.44 -2.57 13.91
N ALA A 12 12.80 -3.85 13.80
CA ALA A 12 11.98 -4.94 14.33
C ALA A 12 11.85 -4.87 15.86
N ILE A 13 12.94 -4.54 16.57
CA ILE A 13 12.94 -4.34 18.03
C ILE A 13 12.08 -3.13 18.40
N TYR A 14 12.23 -1.99 17.71
CA TYR A 14 11.41 -0.82 17.97
C TYR A 14 9.91 -1.06 17.71
N ASN A 15 9.57 -1.83 16.67
CA ASN A 15 8.19 -2.20 16.41
C ASN A 15 7.61 -3.09 17.51
N MET A 16 8.41 -3.99 18.05
CA MET A 16 8.03 -4.83 19.19
C MET A 16 7.79 -3.98 20.45
N ASP A 17 8.72 -3.09 20.78
CA ASP A 17 8.58 -2.17 21.92
C ASP A 17 7.33 -1.29 21.79
N ALA A 18 7.11 -0.71 20.62
CA ALA A 18 5.92 0.08 20.34
C ALA A 18 4.61 -0.72 20.49
N ALA A 19 4.60 -2.00 20.08
CA ALA A 19 3.44 -2.86 20.23
C ALA A 19 3.15 -3.18 21.71
N TYR A 20 4.18 -3.43 22.54
CA TYR A 20 4.02 -3.62 23.97
C TYR A 20 3.60 -2.34 24.69
N ARG A 21 4.15 -1.18 24.33
CA ARG A 21 3.69 0.11 24.88
C ARG A 21 2.20 0.34 24.62
N LYS A 22 1.71 0.05 23.41
CA LYS A 22 0.28 0.13 23.10
C LYS A 22 -0.55 -0.83 23.92
N PHE A 23 -0.08 -2.07 24.13
CA PHE A 23 -0.76 -3.02 24.97
C PHE A 23 -0.92 -2.51 26.41
N PHE A 24 0.17 -2.04 27.03
CA PHE A 24 0.16 -1.64 28.44
C PHE A 24 -0.50 -0.26 28.68
N ARG A 25 -0.41 0.68 27.75
CA ARG A 25 -0.88 2.06 27.94
C ARG A 25 -2.22 2.35 27.28
N GLU A 26 -2.47 1.77 26.11
CA GLU A 26 -3.64 2.05 25.28
C GLU A 26 -4.67 0.90 25.29
N HIS A 27 -4.49 -0.10 26.15
CA HIS A 27 -5.35 -1.29 26.23
C HIS A 27 -5.56 -2.00 24.87
N ALA A 28 -4.58 -1.90 23.97
CA ALA A 28 -4.61 -2.64 22.71
C ALA A 28 -4.49 -4.15 22.96
N GLY A 29 -4.83 -4.96 21.96
CA GLY A 29 -4.68 -6.41 22.05
C GLY A 29 -3.21 -6.85 22.23
N TYR A 30 -3.00 -8.00 22.87
CA TYR A 30 -1.66 -8.56 23.09
C TYR A 30 -0.87 -8.70 21.77
N PRO A 31 0.41 -8.26 21.72
CA PRO A 31 1.23 -8.32 20.52
C PRO A 31 1.40 -9.75 20.00
N LYS A 32 1.19 -9.94 18.70
CA LYS A 32 1.37 -11.23 18.04
C LYS A 32 2.67 -11.25 17.26
N PHE A 33 3.45 -12.33 17.41
CA PHE A 33 4.65 -12.55 16.61
C PHE A 33 4.30 -12.74 15.13
N LYS A 34 5.07 -12.12 14.24
CA LYS A 34 4.97 -12.38 12.81
C LYS A 34 5.42 -13.82 12.53
N SER A 35 4.54 -14.59 11.91
CA SER A 35 4.83 -15.97 11.54
C SER A 35 5.64 -16.02 10.24
N LYS A 36 6.53 -17.04 10.11
CA LYS A 36 7.19 -17.37 8.85
C LYS A 36 6.17 -17.69 7.73
N HIS A 37 5.00 -18.18 8.10
CA HIS A 37 3.92 -18.54 7.18
C HIS A 37 3.03 -17.36 6.80
N ASP A 38 3.24 -16.19 7.41
CA ASP A 38 2.51 -14.99 7.03
C ASP A 38 2.85 -14.60 5.59
N ASN A 39 1.80 -14.33 4.82
CA ASN A 39 1.93 -14.01 3.40
C ASN A 39 2.24 -12.52 3.13
N HIS A 40 2.21 -11.68 4.17
CA HIS A 40 2.55 -10.28 4.11
C HIS A 40 3.83 -10.02 4.92
N LYS A 41 4.94 -9.89 4.24
CA LYS A 41 6.24 -9.70 4.87
C LYS A 41 6.74 -8.29 4.63
N THR A 42 7.19 -7.62 5.69
CA THR A 42 7.71 -6.25 5.59
C THR A 42 8.93 -6.08 6.50
N TYR A 43 9.88 -5.27 6.04
CA TYR A 43 10.92 -4.71 6.88
C TYR A 43 11.24 -3.28 6.47
N THR A 44 11.74 -2.49 7.40
CA THR A 44 12.14 -1.10 7.18
C THR A 44 13.63 -0.96 7.44
N THR A 45 14.31 -0.22 6.58
CA THR A 45 15.72 0.15 6.73
C THR A 45 15.87 1.66 6.71
N ASN A 46 16.79 2.20 7.52
CA ASN A 46 17.04 3.63 7.63
C ASN A 46 18.18 4.05 6.69
N PHE A 47 18.09 5.28 6.20
CA PHE A 47 19.14 5.86 5.39
C PHE A 47 20.35 6.23 6.26
N THR A 48 21.53 5.81 5.82
CA THR A 48 22.81 6.17 6.44
C THR A 48 23.91 6.05 5.38
N ASN A 49 24.69 7.10 5.21
CA ASN A 49 25.88 7.10 4.35
C ASN A 49 25.63 6.53 2.92
N GLY A 50 24.53 6.93 2.27
CA GLY A 50 24.24 6.52 0.90
C GLY A 50 23.91 5.03 0.71
N ASN A 51 23.47 4.34 1.78
CA ASN A 51 23.07 2.94 1.74
C ASN A 51 21.75 2.70 0.97
N ILE A 52 20.94 3.74 0.79
CA ILE A 52 19.73 3.74 -0.02
C ILE A 52 19.88 4.80 -1.11
N ALA A 53 19.70 4.41 -2.37
CA ALA A 53 19.72 5.34 -3.49
C ALA A 53 18.66 4.92 -4.53
N VAL A 54 18.12 5.88 -5.23
CA VAL A 54 17.15 5.67 -6.33
C VAL A 54 17.72 6.35 -7.58
N ASP A 55 17.87 5.57 -8.61
CA ASP A 55 18.26 6.05 -9.92
C ASP A 55 17.03 6.01 -10.85
N PHE A 56 16.53 7.18 -11.19
CA PHE A 56 15.36 7.33 -12.04
C PHE A 56 15.65 7.14 -13.53
N GLU A 57 16.92 7.23 -13.94
CA GLU A 57 17.32 7.05 -15.34
C GLU A 57 17.41 5.57 -15.68
N THR A 58 18.12 4.81 -14.85
CA THR A 58 18.25 3.35 -15.03
C THR A 58 17.09 2.55 -14.48
N GLY A 59 16.18 3.20 -13.71
CA GLY A 59 15.07 2.51 -13.05
C GLY A 59 15.54 1.52 -11.98
N THR A 60 16.58 1.88 -11.22
CA THR A 60 17.13 1.00 -10.20
C THR A 60 17.06 1.60 -8.80
N ILE A 61 16.97 0.72 -7.80
CA ILE A 61 17.03 1.07 -6.38
C ILE A 61 18.18 0.30 -5.73
N LYS A 62 19.05 1.02 -5.04
CA LYS A 62 20.07 0.45 -4.16
C LYS A 62 19.48 0.31 -2.76
N LEU A 63 19.63 -0.86 -2.15
CA LEU A 63 19.25 -1.15 -0.78
C LEU A 63 20.41 -1.79 -0.01
N PRO A 64 20.44 -1.66 1.33
CA PRO A 64 21.45 -2.31 2.16
C PRO A 64 21.48 -3.82 1.90
N LYS A 65 22.67 -4.39 1.75
CA LYS A 65 22.92 -5.83 1.42
C LYS A 65 22.35 -6.29 0.08
N LEU A 66 21.51 -5.51 -0.55
CA LEU A 66 20.96 -5.77 -1.88
C LEU A 66 21.52 -4.69 -2.82
N ARG A 67 22.23 -5.11 -3.86
CA ARG A 67 22.77 -4.19 -4.87
C ARG A 67 21.62 -3.64 -5.73
N ASN A 68 21.94 -2.94 -6.80
CA ASN A 68 20.98 -2.29 -7.68
C ASN A 68 19.88 -3.25 -8.16
N ILE A 69 18.66 -3.02 -7.74
CA ILE A 69 17.47 -3.81 -8.06
C ILE A 69 16.65 -3.04 -9.07
N LYS A 70 16.33 -3.65 -10.21
CA LYS A 70 15.40 -3.06 -11.17
C LYS A 70 14.03 -2.87 -10.54
N ALA A 71 13.49 -1.65 -10.63
CA ALA A 71 12.20 -1.28 -10.07
C ALA A 71 11.40 -0.42 -11.05
N LYS A 72 10.08 -0.56 -11.05
CA LYS A 72 9.20 0.34 -11.78
C LYS A 72 8.98 1.59 -10.94
N LEU A 73 9.71 2.65 -11.26
CA LEU A 73 9.62 3.95 -10.62
C LEU A 73 8.52 4.77 -11.30
N HIS A 74 7.44 5.04 -10.59
CA HIS A 74 6.28 5.75 -11.15
C HIS A 74 6.15 7.20 -10.66
N ARG A 75 6.89 7.57 -9.62
CA ARG A 75 6.87 8.92 -9.04
C ARG A 75 8.31 9.37 -8.80
N LYS A 76 8.70 10.45 -9.42
CA LYS A 76 9.93 11.17 -9.07
C LYS A 76 9.70 11.97 -7.79
N PHE A 77 10.73 12.11 -7.00
CA PHE A 77 10.72 12.94 -5.78
C PHE A 77 12.00 13.76 -5.70
N ILE A 78 11.91 14.89 -5.03
CA ILE A 78 13.03 15.75 -4.67
C ILE A 78 13.05 15.81 -3.16
N GLY A 79 14.22 15.61 -2.53
CA GLY A 79 14.35 15.65 -1.09
C GLY A 79 15.29 14.58 -0.55
N LYS A 80 15.45 14.56 0.77
CA LYS A 80 16.38 13.69 1.47
C LYS A 80 15.70 12.39 1.87
N ILE A 81 16.22 11.26 1.40
CA ILE A 81 15.72 9.94 1.80
C ILE A 81 15.98 9.73 3.30
N LYS A 82 14.97 9.30 4.06
CA LYS A 82 15.06 8.94 5.48
C LYS A 82 15.04 7.44 5.72
N SER A 83 14.16 6.74 5.04
CA SER A 83 14.04 5.29 5.17
C SER A 83 13.38 4.66 3.94
N ALA A 84 13.52 3.36 3.83
CA ALA A 84 12.82 2.55 2.85
C ALA A 84 12.15 1.37 3.54
N THR A 85 10.86 1.13 3.23
CA THR A 85 10.11 -0.04 3.68
C THR A 85 9.88 -0.96 2.51
N ILE A 86 10.41 -2.16 2.60
CA ILE A 86 10.26 -3.21 1.61
C ILE A 86 9.13 -4.13 2.05
N SER A 87 8.19 -4.42 1.16
CA SER A 87 7.07 -5.29 1.44
C SER A 87 6.89 -6.36 0.36
N GLN A 88 6.59 -7.58 0.77
CA GLN A 88 6.15 -8.65 -0.10
C GLN A 88 4.66 -8.91 0.15
N VAL A 89 3.87 -8.88 -0.91
CA VAL A 89 2.43 -9.15 -0.84
C VAL A 89 2.11 -10.60 -1.21
N PRO A 90 0.91 -11.12 -0.85
CA PRO A 90 0.52 -12.51 -1.11
C PRO A 90 0.57 -12.93 -2.59
N SER A 91 0.48 -12.00 -3.54
CA SER A 91 0.67 -12.27 -4.96
C SER A 91 2.13 -12.58 -5.34
N GLY A 92 3.07 -12.40 -4.38
CA GLY A 92 4.51 -12.59 -4.55
C GLY A 92 5.24 -11.41 -5.18
N LYS A 93 4.58 -10.27 -5.35
CA LYS A 93 5.23 -9.02 -5.78
C LYS A 93 5.91 -8.33 -4.60
N TYR A 94 6.93 -7.56 -4.91
CA TYR A 94 7.64 -6.72 -3.96
C TYR A 94 7.35 -5.24 -4.26
N TYR A 95 7.21 -4.47 -3.20
CA TYR A 95 7.05 -3.02 -3.24
C TYR A 95 8.07 -2.37 -2.33
N VAL A 96 8.53 -1.20 -2.72
CA VAL A 96 9.38 -0.33 -1.90
C VAL A 96 8.64 0.97 -1.68
N SER A 97 8.46 1.36 -0.43
CA SER A 97 7.97 2.67 -0.02
C SER A 97 9.13 3.46 0.54
N ILE A 98 9.43 4.61 -0.04
CA ILE A 98 10.55 5.46 0.35
C ILE A 98 9.99 6.66 1.09
N LEU A 99 10.46 6.87 2.33
CA LEU A 99 10.17 8.07 3.10
C LEU A 99 11.20 9.14 2.73
N VAL A 100 10.71 10.27 2.27
CA VAL A 100 11.52 11.41 1.83
C VAL A 100 11.11 12.64 2.63
N GLU A 101 12.09 13.38 3.12
CA GLU A 101 11.90 14.71 3.69
C GLU A 101 11.94 15.73 2.56
N THR A 102 10.86 16.48 2.41
CA THR A 102 10.72 17.53 1.40
C THR A 102 10.27 18.81 2.08
N GLU A 103 10.55 19.93 1.48
CA GLU A 103 9.99 21.21 1.93
C GLU A 103 8.48 21.21 1.67
N HIS A 104 7.74 21.77 2.62
CA HIS A 104 6.30 21.94 2.50
C HIS A 104 6.04 23.18 1.64
N ILE A 105 5.47 22.98 0.46
CA ILE A 105 4.99 24.06 -0.38
C ILE A 105 3.49 24.21 -0.10
N SER A 106 3.09 25.37 0.44
CA SER A 106 1.68 25.69 0.64
C SER A 106 0.98 25.74 -0.71
N LEU A 107 -0.13 25.04 -0.81
CA LEU A 107 -0.98 25.15 -2.00
C LEU A 107 -1.70 26.51 -2.00
N PRO A 108 -1.97 27.09 -3.17
CA PRO A 108 -2.73 28.34 -3.25
C PRO A 108 -4.14 28.12 -2.66
N GLU A 109 -4.61 29.11 -1.95
CA GLU A 109 -5.98 29.13 -1.44
C GLU A 109 -6.98 29.18 -2.61
N LYS A 110 -8.13 28.53 -2.41
CA LYS A 110 -9.22 28.44 -3.39
C LYS A 110 -10.52 28.87 -2.72
N GLU A 111 -11.41 29.42 -3.49
CA GLU A 111 -12.71 29.88 -2.98
C GLU A 111 -13.83 28.82 -3.01
N GLY A 112 -13.56 27.64 -3.58
CA GLY A 112 -14.57 26.59 -3.77
C GLY A 112 -15.03 25.95 -2.47
N CYS A 113 -16.36 25.82 -2.31
CA CYS A 113 -17.00 25.02 -1.28
C CYS A 113 -17.93 23.98 -1.92
N ILE A 114 -17.86 22.72 -1.49
CA ILE A 114 -18.66 21.64 -2.07
C ILE A 114 -19.23 20.72 -0.99
N GLY A 115 -20.51 20.39 -1.11
CA GLY A 115 -21.16 19.33 -0.31
C GLY A 115 -21.07 17.99 -1.01
N LEU A 116 -20.85 16.92 -0.25
CA LEU A 116 -20.75 15.55 -0.75
C LEU A 116 -21.79 14.67 -0.04
N ASP A 117 -22.65 14.03 -0.83
CA ASP A 117 -23.52 12.94 -0.40
C ASP A 117 -22.91 11.60 -0.84
N LEU A 118 -22.60 10.72 0.12
CA LEU A 118 -22.01 9.40 -0.12
C LEU A 118 -23.09 8.33 -0.18
N GLY A 119 -23.12 7.58 -1.29
CA GLY A 119 -24.18 6.60 -1.52
C GLY A 119 -23.71 5.24 -2.02
N ILE A 120 -24.63 4.27 -2.04
CA ILE A 120 -24.36 2.90 -2.52
C ILE A 120 -24.52 2.82 -4.04
N LYS A 121 -25.49 3.52 -4.61
CA LYS A 121 -25.76 3.53 -6.06
C LYS A 121 -24.66 4.29 -6.79
N ASN A 122 -24.44 5.52 -6.41
CA ASN A 122 -23.29 6.34 -6.79
C ASN A 122 -22.30 6.36 -5.64
N LEU A 123 -21.01 6.47 -5.94
CA LEU A 123 -19.99 6.61 -4.91
C LEU A 123 -20.18 7.91 -4.13
N CYS A 124 -20.48 8.98 -4.87
CA CYS A 124 -20.65 10.30 -4.32
C CYS A 124 -21.45 11.15 -5.32
N ILE A 125 -22.30 12.03 -4.77
CA ILE A 125 -22.99 13.10 -5.51
C ILE A 125 -22.57 14.42 -4.88
N THR A 126 -22.17 15.37 -5.71
CA THR A 126 -21.78 16.71 -5.23
C THR A 126 -22.97 17.67 -5.20
N SER A 127 -22.88 18.73 -4.39
CA SER A 127 -23.87 19.81 -4.35
C SER A 127 -24.04 20.52 -5.71
N ALA A 128 -23.03 20.45 -6.58
CA ALA A 128 -23.09 20.93 -7.96
C ALA A 128 -23.80 19.94 -8.92
N GLY A 129 -24.36 18.84 -8.43
CA GLY A 129 -25.07 17.83 -9.21
C GLY A 129 -24.19 16.82 -9.93
N LYS A 130 -22.85 16.88 -9.81
CA LYS A 130 -21.95 15.92 -10.42
C LYS A 130 -22.02 14.57 -9.69
N LYS A 131 -22.16 13.49 -10.45
CA LYS A 131 -22.29 12.13 -9.93
C LYS A 131 -21.04 11.32 -10.25
N TYR A 132 -20.49 10.67 -9.25
CA TYR A 132 -19.40 9.71 -9.40
C TYR A 132 -19.92 8.29 -9.22
N ASP A 133 -19.80 7.47 -10.25
CA ASP A 133 -20.34 6.11 -10.24
C ASP A 133 -19.62 5.18 -9.29
N ASN A 134 -20.37 4.28 -8.65
CA ASN A 134 -19.77 3.17 -7.93
C ASN A 134 -19.28 2.11 -8.92
N GLN A 135 -17.97 1.97 -9.07
CA GLN A 135 -17.32 1.08 -10.05
C GLN A 135 -17.61 -0.41 -9.89
N LYS A 136 -18.15 -0.86 -8.75
CA LYS A 136 -18.47 -2.27 -8.45
C LYS A 136 -17.36 -3.24 -8.88
N THR A 137 -16.11 -2.87 -8.60
CA THR A 137 -14.90 -3.59 -9.05
C THR A 137 -14.90 -5.06 -8.62
N LEU A 138 -15.45 -5.37 -7.44
CA LEU A 138 -15.59 -6.73 -6.96
C LEU A 138 -16.53 -7.54 -7.87
N THR A 139 -17.70 -7.00 -8.17
CA THR A 139 -18.71 -7.68 -9.03
C THR A 139 -18.15 -7.96 -10.42
N LYS A 140 -17.40 -7.01 -11.02
CA LYS A 140 -16.74 -7.20 -12.33
C LYS A 140 -15.74 -8.36 -12.33
N GLN A 141 -15.07 -8.61 -11.21
CA GLN A 141 -14.06 -9.68 -11.08
C GLN A 141 -14.59 -10.96 -10.39
N GLU A 142 -15.83 -10.95 -9.93
CA GLU A 142 -16.42 -12.02 -9.10
C GLU A 142 -16.42 -13.39 -9.82
N ARG A 143 -16.83 -13.43 -11.08
CA ARG A 143 -16.82 -14.66 -11.86
C ARG A 143 -15.42 -15.29 -11.93
N LYS A 144 -14.40 -14.46 -12.16
CA LYS A 144 -13.00 -14.91 -12.21
C LYS A 144 -12.54 -15.39 -10.84
N LEU A 145 -12.86 -14.66 -9.78
CA LEU A 145 -12.52 -15.05 -8.42
C LEU A 145 -13.15 -16.37 -8.01
N LYS A 146 -14.46 -16.55 -8.25
CA LYS A 146 -15.18 -17.81 -8.01
C LYS A 146 -14.54 -18.99 -8.76
N LYS A 147 -14.17 -18.80 -10.05
CA LYS A 147 -13.48 -19.85 -10.84
C LYS A 147 -12.13 -20.22 -10.20
N LEU A 148 -11.32 -19.23 -9.81
CA LEU A 148 -10.01 -19.48 -9.19
C LEU A 148 -10.14 -20.16 -7.82
N GLN A 149 -11.14 -19.79 -7.01
CA GLN A 149 -11.43 -20.44 -5.73
C GLN A 149 -11.85 -21.90 -5.89
N ARG A 150 -12.75 -22.20 -6.86
CA ARG A 150 -13.11 -23.60 -7.19
C ARG A 150 -11.88 -24.40 -7.61
N GLN A 151 -11.02 -23.84 -8.47
CA GLN A 151 -9.78 -24.49 -8.88
C GLN A 151 -8.82 -24.75 -7.70
N LEU A 152 -8.78 -23.85 -6.71
CA LEU A 152 -7.98 -24.05 -5.50
C LEU A 152 -8.55 -25.19 -4.63
N ALA A 153 -9.88 -25.27 -4.49
CA ALA A 153 -10.54 -26.30 -3.68
C ALA A 153 -10.21 -27.72 -4.17
N HIS A 154 -10.01 -27.91 -5.49
CA HIS A 154 -9.62 -29.19 -6.08
C HIS A 154 -8.11 -29.48 -6.02
N LYS A 155 -7.29 -28.63 -5.36
CA LYS A 155 -5.85 -28.87 -5.23
C LYS A 155 -5.52 -29.51 -3.91
N GLU A 156 -4.62 -30.47 -3.94
CA GLU A 156 -4.05 -31.04 -2.73
C GLU A 156 -3.39 -29.96 -1.89
N LYS A 157 -3.80 -29.85 -0.62
CA LYS A 157 -3.28 -28.87 0.33
C LYS A 157 -1.77 -29.05 0.48
N ARG A 158 -1.05 -27.91 0.52
CA ARG A 158 0.41 -27.84 0.64
C ARG A 158 1.21 -28.29 -0.60
N SER A 159 0.57 -28.75 -1.67
CA SER A 159 1.25 -29.08 -2.94
C SER A 159 1.79 -27.81 -3.63
N LYS A 160 2.78 -27.94 -4.49
CA LYS A 160 3.30 -26.84 -5.34
C LYS A 160 2.16 -26.19 -6.16
N ASN A 161 1.23 -26.99 -6.67
CA ASN A 161 0.09 -26.54 -7.46
C ASN A 161 -0.93 -25.76 -6.61
N TYR A 162 -1.13 -26.15 -5.35
CA TYR A 162 -1.93 -25.40 -4.38
C TYR A 162 -1.38 -23.99 -4.17
N TYR A 163 -0.08 -23.84 -3.93
CA TYR A 163 0.54 -22.54 -3.75
C TYR A 163 0.51 -21.67 -5.02
N LYS A 164 0.67 -22.28 -6.22
CA LYS A 164 0.49 -21.57 -7.49
C LYS A 164 -0.95 -21.03 -7.65
N ALA A 165 -1.96 -21.84 -7.32
CA ALA A 165 -3.36 -21.43 -7.37
C ALA A 165 -3.67 -20.33 -6.34
N LYS A 166 -3.17 -20.46 -5.11
CA LYS A 166 -3.29 -19.43 -4.04
C LYS A 166 -2.71 -18.08 -4.49
N LYS A 167 -1.55 -18.09 -5.17
CA LYS A 167 -0.91 -16.89 -5.72
C LYS A 167 -1.77 -16.23 -6.82
N LYS A 168 -2.44 -17.01 -7.67
CA LYS A 168 -3.38 -16.49 -8.69
C LYS A 168 -4.59 -15.79 -8.06
N ILE A 169 -5.15 -16.37 -7.00
CA ILE A 169 -6.24 -15.74 -6.22
C ILE A 169 -5.77 -14.42 -5.59
N ALA A 170 -4.60 -14.44 -4.93
CA ALA A 170 -4.01 -13.25 -4.34
C ALA A 170 -3.79 -12.12 -5.36
N SER A 171 -3.31 -12.45 -6.58
CA SER A 171 -3.17 -11.50 -7.67
C SER A 171 -4.52 -10.93 -8.16
N CYS A 172 -5.59 -11.73 -8.13
CA CYS A 172 -6.93 -11.26 -8.46
C CYS A 172 -7.44 -10.26 -7.41
N HIS A 173 -7.31 -10.57 -6.12
CA HIS A 173 -7.65 -9.65 -5.03
C HIS A 173 -6.82 -8.36 -5.07
N GLU A 174 -5.53 -8.47 -5.36
CA GLU A 174 -4.64 -7.30 -5.50
C GLU A 174 -5.13 -6.38 -6.64
N LYS A 175 -5.51 -6.96 -7.79
CA LYS A 175 -6.07 -6.18 -8.91
C LYS A 175 -7.35 -5.45 -8.50
N ILE A 176 -8.29 -6.15 -7.85
CA ILE A 176 -9.55 -5.56 -7.37
C ILE A 176 -9.27 -4.36 -6.45
N ARG A 177 -8.40 -4.58 -5.44
CA ARG A 177 -8.02 -3.53 -4.48
C ARG A 177 -7.36 -2.34 -5.16
N ASN A 178 -6.40 -2.59 -6.06
CA ASN A 178 -5.65 -1.52 -6.71
C ASN A 178 -6.54 -0.70 -7.67
N THR A 179 -7.43 -1.36 -8.41
CA THR A 179 -8.40 -0.66 -9.29
C THR A 179 -9.34 0.24 -8.47
N ARG A 180 -9.86 -0.29 -7.34
CA ARG A 180 -10.70 0.50 -6.43
C ARG A 180 -9.93 1.69 -5.86
N LYS A 181 -8.72 1.46 -5.39
CA LYS A 181 -7.88 2.50 -4.78
C LYS A 181 -7.51 3.59 -5.79
N ASP A 182 -7.15 3.22 -7.02
CA ASP A 182 -6.84 4.18 -8.10
C ASP A 182 -8.04 5.07 -8.40
N TYR A 183 -9.22 4.47 -8.53
CA TYR A 183 -10.45 5.23 -8.77
C TYR A 183 -10.76 6.20 -7.63
N LEU A 184 -10.73 5.73 -6.38
CA LEU A 184 -10.98 6.57 -5.21
C LEU A 184 -9.97 7.74 -5.12
N HIS A 185 -8.70 7.48 -5.41
CA HIS A 185 -7.69 8.54 -5.42
C HIS A 185 -7.92 9.56 -6.53
N LYS A 186 -8.39 9.15 -7.71
CA LYS A 186 -8.71 10.07 -8.80
C LYS A 186 -9.88 10.97 -8.44
N VAL A 187 -10.96 10.38 -7.92
CA VAL A 187 -12.14 11.14 -7.49
C VAL A 187 -11.80 12.10 -6.35
N SER A 188 -11.11 11.63 -5.30
CA SER A 188 -10.73 12.50 -4.18
C SER A 188 -9.77 13.61 -4.62
N HIS A 189 -8.82 13.32 -5.51
CA HIS A 189 -7.92 14.34 -6.02
C HIS A 189 -8.65 15.40 -6.82
N GLU A 190 -9.58 15.02 -7.68
CA GLU A 190 -10.42 15.94 -8.46
C GLU A 190 -11.20 16.88 -7.54
N ILE A 191 -11.94 16.31 -6.54
CA ILE A 191 -12.72 17.09 -5.59
C ILE A 191 -11.86 18.06 -4.78
N ILE A 192 -10.72 17.59 -4.24
CA ILE A 192 -9.80 18.40 -3.41
C ILE A 192 -9.09 19.47 -4.28
N SER A 193 -8.78 19.14 -5.54
CA SER A 193 -8.08 20.08 -6.40
C SER A 193 -8.93 21.28 -6.82
N GLU A 194 -10.25 21.21 -6.74
CA GLU A 194 -11.18 22.25 -7.16
C GLU A 194 -11.78 23.05 -5.99
N ASN A 195 -11.73 22.52 -4.76
CA ASN A 195 -12.45 23.11 -3.63
C ASN A 195 -11.56 23.28 -2.39
N GLN A 196 -11.75 24.37 -1.66
CA GLN A 196 -11.08 24.66 -0.39
C GLN A 196 -11.81 24.00 0.79
N VAL A 197 -13.14 24.04 0.78
CA VAL A 197 -13.98 23.50 1.83
C VAL A 197 -14.82 22.33 1.30
N ILE A 198 -14.76 21.21 2.00
CA ILE A 198 -15.52 20.01 1.66
C ILE A 198 -16.40 19.64 2.87
N VAL A 199 -17.70 19.59 2.67
CA VAL A 199 -18.70 19.20 3.68
C VAL A 199 -19.25 17.84 3.30
N SER A 200 -19.26 16.88 4.23
CA SER A 200 -19.88 15.56 4.03
C SER A 200 -20.81 15.23 5.18
N GLU A 201 -21.87 14.50 4.90
CA GLU A 201 -22.73 13.92 5.94
C GLU A 201 -21.96 12.83 6.72
N ASN A 202 -22.27 12.74 8.03
CA ASN A 202 -21.74 11.71 8.92
C ASN A 202 -22.55 10.43 8.82
#